data_98d6870f159cb2659567ba59d84b705d
#
_entry.id   98d6870f159cb2659567ba59d84b705d
#
_cell.length_a   1.000
_cell.length_b   1.000
_cell.length_c   1.000
_cell.angle_alpha   90.00
_cell.angle_beta   90.00
_cell.angle_gamma   90.00
#
_symmetry.space_group_name_H-M   'P 1'
#
loop_
_entity.id
_entity.type
_entity.pdbx_description
1 polymer ?
#
loop_
_entity_poly.entity_id
_entity_poly.type
_entity_poly.pdbx_seq_one_letter_code
_entity_poly.pdbx_strand_id
1 'polypeptide(L)'
;MSAVPSRSEVWQTFRGMNLTPYHQSKNSLTYIPWSRAWASAMNAFGDHLSIRWHGMTDKEGVTLDHIRYADGTATVCCSAWFGGEKYAECSLAVMDYRNAAVENPSAVDFQNTRQRCQTKLLAMLGLGLYLWENNGEWDDNMTKYGATETPKKAKAKRKAKAPAAA
;
A
#
# COMPACT_ATOMS: atom_id res chain seq x y z
N MET A 1 6.88 17.57 -23.58
CA MET A 1 6.13 16.66 -22.68
C MET A 1 6.95 15.39 -22.56
N SER A 2 7.27 14.96 -21.34
CA SER A 2 7.93 13.66 -21.13
C SER A 2 7.02 12.53 -21.59
N ALA A 3 7.60 11.41 -22.06
CA ALA A 3 6.83 10.25 -22.46
C ALA A 3 6.13 9.63 -21.23
N VAL A 4 4.93 9.07 -21.42
CA VAL A 4 4.23 8.33 -20.36
C VAL A 4 5.08 7.11 -20.00
N PRO A 5 5.41 6.90 -18.71
CA PRO A 5 6.23 5.77 -18.30
C PRO A 5 5.49 4.44 -18.57
N SER A 6 6.21 3.41 -18.97
CA SER A 6 5.69 2.06 -19.08
C SER A 6 5.45 1.45 -17.68
N ARG A 7 4.65 0.37 -17.62
CA ARG A 7 4.43 -0.37 -16.35
C ARG A 7 5.73 -0.89 -15.75
N SER A 8 6.66 -1.33 -16.59
CA SER A 8 7.98 -1.80 -16.16
C SER A 8 8.82 -0.67 -15.57
N GLU A 9 8.82 0.51 -16.17
CA GLU A 9 9.53 1.68 -15.64
C GLU A 9 8.95 2.14 -14.30
N VAL A 10 7.62 2.18 -14.16
CA VAL A 10 6.97 2.49 -12.87
C VAL A 10 7.38 1.48 -11.80
N TRP A 11 7.29 0.19 -12.11
CA TRP A 11 7.68 -0.88 -11.20
C TRP A 11 9.14 -0.79 -10.77
N GLN A 12 10.08 -0.66 -11.74
CA GLN A 12 11.51 -0.57 -11.46
C GLN A 12 11.86 0.66 -10.62
N THR A 13 11.27 1.81 -10.96
CA THR A 13 11.48 3.05 -10.22
C THR A 13 11.00 2.93 -8.78
N PHE A 14 9.79 2.47 -8.55
CA PHE A 14 9.23 2.33 -7.21
C PHE A 14 9.94 1.26 -6.38
N ARG A 15 10.27 0.12 -6.97
CA ARG A 15 11.05 -0.94 -6.31
C ARG A 15 12.44 -0.50 -5.93
N GLY A 16 13.06 0.39 -6.70
CA GLY A 16 14.39 0.94 -6.43
C GLY A 16 14.42 2.02 -5.35
N MET A 17 13.27 2.47 -4.84
CA MET A 17 13.23 3.53 -3.83
C MET A 17 13.46 2.97 -2.42
N ASN A 18 14.58 3.37 -1.80
CA ASN A 18 14.82 3.12 -0.38
C ASN A 18 14.05 4.13 0.48
N LEU A 19 12.99 3.68 1.13
CA LEU A 19 12.16 4.51 2.02
C LEU A 19 12.49 4.29 3.51
N THR A 20 13.55 3.54 3.83
CA THR A 20 14.00 3.27 5.21
C THR A 20 14.13 4.54 6.07
N PRO A 21 14.64 5.68 5.56
CA PRO A 21 14.74 6.91 6.35
C PRO A 21 13.39 7.47 6.81
N TYR A 22 12.29 7.01 6.21
CA TYR A 22 10.93 7.48 6.52
C TYR A 22 10.11 6.45 7.31
N HIS A 23 10.71 5.34 7.71
CA HIS A 23 10.03 4.31 8.49
C HIS A 23 9.55 4.86 9.83
N GLN A 24 8.35 4.46 10.20
CA GLN A 24 7.79 4.66 11.53
C GLN A 24 7.33 3.31 12.08
N SER A 25 7.28 3.19 13.40
CA SER A 25 6.82 1.98 14.08
C SER A 25 5.59 2.29 14.94
N LYS A 26 4.59 1.42 14.86
CA LYS A 26 3.42 1.44 15.74
C LYS A 26 3.04 0.00 16.08
N ASN A 27 2.95 -0.34 17.36
CA ASN A 27 2.61 -1.69 17.83
C ASN A 27 3.49 -2.78 17.19
N SER A 28 4.80 -2.55 17.17
CA SER A 28 5.80 -3.46 16.55
C SER A 28 5.66 -3.66 15.04
N LEU A 29 4.81 -2.89 14.36
CA LEU A 29 4.70 -2.89 12.91
C LEU A 29 5.45 -1.69 12.32
N THR A 30 6.34 -1.95 11.39
CA THR A 30 7.01 -0.91 10.60
C THR A 30 6.10 -0.50 9.45
N TYR A 31 5.97 0.80 9.23
CA TYR A 31 5.17 1.34 8.13
C TYR A 31 5.76 2.63 7.57
N ILE A 32 5.31 3.02 6.38
CA ILE A 32 5.60 4.30 5.76
C ILE A 32 4.36 5.18 5.90
N PRO A 33 4.47 6.40 6.46
CA PRO A 33 3.36 7.35 6.49
C PRO A 33 2.84 7.61 5.08
N TRP A 34 1.51 7.67 4.92
CA TRP A 34 0.87 7.87 3.62
C TRP A 34 1.39 9.12 2.89
N SER A 35 1.68 10.20 3.65
CA SER A 35 2.21 11.45 3.09
C SER A 35 3.61 11.27 2.47
N ARG A 36 4.44 10.40 3.05
CA ARG A 36 5.78 10.09 2.50
C ARG A 36 5.67 9.20 1.27
N ALA A 37 4.81 8.19 1.30
CA ALA A 37 4.54 7.36 0.13
C ALA A 37 4.02 8.21 -1.03
N TRP A 38 3.06 9.10 -0.76
CA TRP A 38 2.52 10.03 -1.76
C TRP A 38 3.58 10.98 -2.30
N ALA A 39 4.35 11.66 -1.43
CA ALA A 39 5.40 12.58 -1.86
C ALA A 39 6.45 11.88 -2.73
N SER A 40 6.85 10.65 -2.38
CA SER A 40 7.80 9.86 -3.18
C SER A 40 7.24 9.53 -4.56
N ALA A 41 5.97 9.14 -4.63
CA ALA A 41 5.30 8.84 -5.89
C ALA A 41 5.18 10.10 -6.79
N MET A 42 4.80 11.24 -6.20
CA MET A 42 4.69 12.50 -6.92
C MET A 42 6.04 13.04 -7.39
N ASN A 43 7.09 12.89 -6.60
CA ASN A 43 8.44 13.27 -7.02
C ASN A 43 8.94 12.46 -8.22
N ALA A 44 8.53 11.18 -8.32
CA ALA A 44 8.92 10.32 -9.42
C ALA A 44 8.08 10.54 -10.69
N PHE A 45 6.78 10.68 -10.53
CA PHE A 45 5.83 10.59 -11.65
C PHE A 45 4.69 11.62 -11.58
N GLY A 46 4.88 12.73 -10.86
CA GLY A 46 3.81 13.71 -10.61
C GLY A 46 3.08 14.20 -11.86
N ASP A 47 3.80 14.39 -12.95
CA ASP A 47 3.24 14.85 -14.23
C ASP A 47 2.34 13.80 -14.92
N HIS A 48 2.50 12.53 -14.55
CA HIS A 48 1.82 11.42 -15.20
C HIS A 48 0.85 10.69 -14.26
N LEU A 49 1.12 10.69 -12.93
CA LEU A 49 0.37 9.92 -11.94
C LEU A 49 -0.90 10.64 -11.51
N SER A 50 -2.02 9.95 -11.62
CA SER A 50 -3.26 10.35 -10.97
C SER A 50 -3.90 9.18 -10.21
N ILE A 51 -4.51 9.47 -9.05
CA ILE A 51 -5.30 8.52 -8.29
C ILE A 51 -6.77 8.88 -8.47
N ARG A 52 -7.57 7.87 -8.86
CA ARG A 52 -9.02 8.00 -8.98
C ARG A 52 -9.70 7.14 -7.94
N TRP A 53 -10.65 7.74 -7.22
CA TRP A 53 -11.50 7.04 -6.26
C TRP A 53 -12.74 6.53 -6.96
N HIS A 54 -13.18 5.35 -6.59
CA HIS A 54 -14.35 4.69 -7.12
C HIS A 54 -15.38 4.51 -6.02
N GLY A 55 -16.63 4.74 -6.35
CA GLY A 55 -17.71 4.64 -5.42
C GLY A 55 -18.97 4.12 -6.09
N MET A 56 -20.10 4.36 -5.48
CA MET A 56 -21.41 3.97 -5.96
C MET A 56 -22.37 5.17 -5.93
N THR A 57 -23.42 5.08 -6.72
CA THR A 57 -24.58 5.97 -6.57
C THR A 57 -25.61 5.23 -5.73
N ASP A 58 -26.08 5.85 -4.66
CA ASP A 58 -27.11 5.29 -3.80
C ASP A 58 -28.50 5.36 -4.43
N LYS A 59 -29.51 4.88 -3.71
CA LYS A 59 -30.89 4.85 -4.19
C LYS A 59 -31.51 6.26 -4.34
N GLU A 60 -30.99 7.22 -3.61
CA GLU A 60 -31.37 8.62 -3.63
C GLU A 60 -30.66 9.41 -4.75
N GLY A 61 -29.78 8.77 -5.53
CA GLY A 61 -29.01 9.37 -6.60
C GLY A 61 -27.76 10.12 -6.14
N VAL A 62 -27.36 9.97 -4.88
CA VAL A 62 -26.15 10.59 -4.33
C VAL A 62 -24.94 9.74 -4.70
N THR A 63 -23.94 10.36 -5.33
CA THR A 63 -22.67 9.69 -5.65
C THR A 63 -21.80 9.66 -4.39
N LEU A 64 -21.53 8.46 -3.92
CA LEU A 64 -20.61 8.17 -2.82
C LEU A 64 -19.24 7.85 -3.39
N ASP A 65 -18.18 8.10 -2.63
CA ASP A 65 -16.79 7.77 -2.98
C ASP A 65 -16.32 6.47 -2.31
N HIS A 66 -17.27 5.63 -1.95
CA HIS A 66 -17.08 4.32 -1.34
C HIS A 66 -18.25 3.39 -1.74
N ILE A 67 -18.08 2.10 -1.50
CA ILE A 67 -19.11 1.08 -1.73
C ILE A 67 -19.65 0.66 -0.37
N ARG A 68 -20.97 0.72 -0.19
CA ARG A 68 -21.67 0.19 0.99
C ARG A 68 -22.32 -1.15 0.68
N TYR A 69 -22.27 -2.05 1.64
CA TYR A 69 -22.90 -3.37 1.57
C TYR A 69 -24.16 -3.43 2.41
N ALA A 70 -25.01 -4.42 2.14
CA ALA A 70 -26.31 -4.58 2.82
C ALA A 70 -26.17 -4.85 4.33
N ASP A 71 -25.03 -5.38 4.77
CA ASP A 71 -24.69 -5.64 6.17
C ASP A 71 -24.19 -4.40 6.93
N GLY A 72 -24.23 -3.23 6.31
CA GLY A 72 -23.75 -1.97 6.90
C GLY A 72 -22.24 -1.77 6.80
N THR A 73 -21.48 -2.74 6.31
CA THR A 73 -20.04 -2.57 6.09
C THR A 73 -19.74 -1.76 4.82
N ALA A 74 -18.51 -1.35 4.64
CA ALA A 74 -18.12 -0.58 3.47
C ALA A 74 -16.69 -0.87 3.01
N THR A 75 -16.43 -0.56 1.75
CA THR A 75 -15.12 -0.65 1.12
C THR A 75 -14.80 0.65 0.40
N VAL A 76 -13.55 1.10 0.49
CA VAL A 76 -13.01 2.14 -0.38
C VAL A 76 -12.24 1.47 -1.53
N CYS A 77 -12.31 2.08 -2.70
CA CYS A 77 -11.61 1.58 -3.90
C CYS A 77 -10.92 2.74 -4.60
N CYS A 78 -9.69 2.55 -5.02
CA CYS A 78 -8.96 3.53 -5.82
C CYS A 78 -8.10 2.85 -6.89
N SER A 79 -7.80 3.61 -7.94
CA SER A 79 -6.93 3.15 -9.03
C SER A 79 -5.85 4.19 -9.35
N ALA A 80 -4.68 3.70 -9.75
CA ALA A 80 -3.58 4.50 -10.25
C ALA A 80 -3.60 4.54 -11.77
N TRP A 81 -3.43 5.74 -12.31
CA TRP A 81 -3.44 6.03 -13.73
C TRP A 81 -2.16 6.77 -14.11
N PHE A 82 -1.57 6.39 -15.22
CA PHE A 82 -0.41 7.06 -15.80
C PHE A 82 -0.72 7.44 -17.25
N GLY A 83 -0.64 8.73 -17.55
CA GLY A 83 -0.94 9.24 -18.88
C GLY A 83 -2.34 8.90 -19.39
N GLY A 84 -3.31 8.66 -18.51
CA GLY A 84 -4.69 8.29 -18.88
C GLY A 84 -4.95 6.78 -18.96
N GLU A 85 -3.95 5.91 -18.76
CA GLU A 85 -4.09 4.46 -18.68
C GLU A 85 -4.11 3.96 -17.24
N LYS A 86 -5.03 3.04 -16.91
CA LYS A 86 -5.11 2.42 -15.58
C LYS A 86 -4.02 1.37 -15.40
N TYR A 87 -3.15 1.55 -14.39
CA TYR A 87 -2.04 0.64 -14.08
C TYR A 87 -2.35 -0.35 -12.98
N ALA A 88 -3.03 0.09 -11.93
CA ALA A 88 -3.42 -0.77 -10.81
C ALA A 88 -4.73 -0.29 -10.18
N GLU A 89 -5.36 -1.19 -9.45
CA GLU A 89 -6.55 -0.91 -8.64
C GLU A 89 -6.44 -1.64 -7.31
N CYS A 90 -6.87 -0.98 -6.24
CA CYS A 90 -6.88 -1.53 -4.90
C CYS A 90 -8.21 -1.22 -4.23
N SER A 91 -8.77 -2.20 -3.56
CA SER A 91 -9.89 -2.01 -2.65
C SER A 91 -9.50 -2.43 -1.24
N LEU A 92 -10.07 -1.75 -0.25
CA LEU A 92 -9.81 -2.01 1.17
C LEU A 92 -11.10 -1.83 1.96
N ALA A 93 -11.48 -2.86 2.72
CA ALA A 93 -12.60 -2.78 3.63
C ALA A 93 -12.34 -1.73 4.72
N VAL A 94 -13.37 -1.03 5.14
CA VAL A 94 -13.29 -0.20 6.35
C VAL A 94 -13.23 -1.12 7.55
N MET A 95 -12.11 -1.09 8.29
CA MET A 95 -11.82 -2.03 9.36
C MET A 95 -11.21 -1.32 10.57
N ASP A 96 -11.43 -1.90 11.73
CA ASP A 96 -10.84 -1.48 13.00
C ASP A 96 -9.35 -1.88 13.10
N TYR A 97 -8.77 -1.63 14.28
CA TYR A 97 -7.37 -1.97 14.57
C TYR A 97 -7.10 -3.48 14.69
N ARG A 98 -8.15 -4.29 14.78
CA ARG A 98 -8.07 -5.77 14.81
C ARG A 98 -8.31 -6.39 13.43
N ASN A 99 -8.47 -5.55 12.40
CA ASN A 99 -8.86 -5.92 11.04
C ASN A 99 -10.28 -6.53 10.93
N ALA A 100 -11.15 -6.25 11.89
CA ALA A 100 -12.56 -6.57 11.79
C ALA A 100 -13.28 -5.47 11.01
N ALA A 101 -14.22 -5.86 10.13
CA ALA A 101 -15.03 -4.90 9.38
C ALA A 101 -15.86 -4.04 10.34
N VAL A 102 -15.95 -2.74 10.05
CA VAL A 102 -16.73 -1.78 10.84
C VAL A 102 -18.10 -1.64 10.20
N GLU A 103 -19.15 -1.89 10.98
CA GLU A 103 -20.53 -1.59 10.61
C GLU A 103 -20.78 -0.08 10.73
N ASN A 104 -21.45 0.49 9.73
CA ASN A 104 -21.81 1.92 9.69
C ASN A 104 -20.61 2.85 9.97
N PRO A 105 -19.52 2.75 9.18
CA PRO A 105 -18.30 3.50 9.43
C PRO A 105 -18.54 5.01 9.36
N SER A 106 -17.83 5.74 10.24
CA SER A 106 -17.83 7.18 10.30
C SER A 106 -16.98 7.81 9.18
N ALA A 107 -17.10 9.11 8.98
CA ALA A 107 -16.25 9.86 8.04
C ALA A 107 -14.75 9.73 8.38
N VAL A 108 -14.39 9.61 9.67
CA VAL A 108 -13.00 9.40 10.11
C VAL A 108 -12.51 8.03 9.68
N ASP A 109 -13.34 6.97 9.80
CA ASP A 109 -12.98 5.63 9.38
C ASP A 109 -12.75 5.57 7.87
N PHE A 110 -13.58 6.23 7.09
CA PHE A 110 -13.39 6.36 5.64
C PHE A 110 -12.09 7.10 5.30
N GLN A 111 -11.81 8.23 5.94
CA GLN A 111 -10.58 8.99 5.70
C GLN A 111 -9.33 8.16 6.00
N ASN A 112 -9.30 7.49 7.15
CA ASN A 112 -8.20 6.61 7.53
C ASN A 112 -8.03 5.45 6.54
N THR A 113 -9.14 4.84 6.12
CA THR A 113 -9.12 3.72 5.18
C THR A 113 -8.65 4.16 3.80
N ARG A 114 -9.02 5.35 3.33
CA ARG A 114 -8.51 5.92 2.07
C ARG A 114 -6.99 6.06 2.09
N GLN A 115 -6.42 6.64 3.14
CA GLN A 115 -4.97 6.79 3.25
C GLN A 115 -4.25 5.44 3.21
N ARG A 116 -4.80 4.43 3.89
CA ARG A 116 -4.29 3.04 3.87
C ARG A 116 -4.44 2.41 2.47
N CYS A 117 -5.58 2.59 1.82
CA CYS A 117 -5.86 2.07 0.48
C CYS A 117 -4.90 2.67 -0.56
N GLN A 118 -4.70 3.98 -0.53
CA GLN A 118 -3.75 4.67 -1.41
C GLN A 118 -2.32 4.18 -1.22
N THR A 119 -1.86 4.03 0.03
CA THR A 119 -0.52 3.50 0.33
C THR A 119 -0.36 2.06 -0.18
N LYS A 120 -1.39 1.23 0.00
CA LYS A 120 -1.41 -0.14 -0.49
C LYS A 120 -1.41 -0.21 -2.02
N LEU A 121 -2.15 0.68 -2.68
CA LEU A 121 -2.13 0.80 -4.15
C LEU A 121 -0.72 1.13 -4.66
N LEU A 122 -0.02 2.09 -4.03
CA LEU A 122 1.34 2.43 -4.39
C LEU A 122 2.32 1.27 -4.13
N ALA A 123 2.10 0.50 -3.06
CA ALA A 123 2.88 -0.71 -2.80
C ALA A 123 2.65 -1.80 -3.86
N MET A 124 1.44 -1.95 -4.38
CA MET A 124 1.16 -2.86 -5.50
C MET A 124 1.89 -2.45 -6.80
N LEU A 125 2.28 -1.19 -6.92
CA LEU A 125 3.12 -0.68 -8.00
C LEU A 125 4.63 -0.76 -7.68
N GLY A 126 4.99 -1.28 -6.50
CA GLY A 126 6.37 -1.51 -6.07
C GLY A 126 6.88 -0.59 -4.96
N LEU A 127 6.20 0.55 -4.67
CA LEU A 127 6.67 1.53 -3.71
C LEU A 127 6.59 1.01 -2.27
N GLY A 128 7.74 0.77 -1.65
CA GLY A 128 7.80 0.27 -0.28
C GLY A 128 7.30 -1.16 -0.09
N LEU A 129 7.17 -1.94 -1.17
CA LEU A 129 6.65 -3.32 -1.13
C LEU A 129 7.48 -4.25 -0.23
N TYR A 130 8.78 -3.98 -0.05
CA TYR A 130 9.67 -4.73 0.83
C TYR A 130 9.20 -4.81 2.29
N LEU A 131 8.36 -3.85 2.74
CA LEU A 131 7.75 -3.90 4.07
C LEU A 131 6.91 -5.16 4.31
N TRP A 132 6.35 -5.72 3.26
CA TRP A 132 5.53 -6.95 3.31
C TRP A 132 6.32 -8.20 2.91
N GLU A 133 7.43 -8.05 2.18
CA GLU A 133 8.23 -9.18 1.69
C GLU A 133 9.32 -9.58 2.69
N ASN A 134 10.03 -8.62 3.30
CA ASN A 134 11.23 -8.84 4.13
C ASN A 134 11.07 -8.33 5.56
N ASN A 135 9.89 -8.40 6.15
CA ASN A 135 9.64 -7.88 7.50
C ASN A 135 10.07 -6.40 7.70
N GLY A 136 10.07 -5.62 6.63
CA GLY A 136 10.46 -4.22 6.64
C GLY A 136 11.95 -3.95 6.45
N GLU A 137 12.76 -4.97 6.21
CA GLU A 137 14.19 -4.79 5.93
C GLU A 137 14.40 -4.45 4.45
N TRP A 138 15.14 -3.36 4.20
CA TRP A 138 15.58 -3.01 2.86
C TRP A 138 16.76 -3.90 2.46
N ASP A 139 16.72 -4.42 1.25
CA ASP A 139 17.83 -5.15 0.63
C ASP A 139 18.24 -4.41 -0.66
N ASP A 140 19.51 -4.01 -0.76
CA ASP A 140 20.05 -3.34 -1.96
C ASP A 140 19.93 -4.19 -3.23
N ASN A 141 19.72 -5.50 -3.09
CA ASN A 141 19.46 -6.38 -4.22
C ASN A 141 18.01 -6.35 -4.70
N MET A 142 17.08 -5.72 -3.99
CA MET A 142 15.66 -5.64 -4.40
C MET A 142 15.46 -4.95 -5.75
N THR A 143 16.37 -4.08 -6.16
CA THR A 143 16.37 -3.47 -7.50
C THR A 143 16.60 -4.47 -8.63
N LYS A 144 17.13 -5.66 -8.31
CA LYS A 144 17.42 -6.73 -9.26
C LYS A 144 16.29 -7.76 -9.42
N TYR A 145 15.20 -7.63 -8.67
CA TYR A 145 14.03 -8.53 -8.76
C TYR A 145 13.19 -8.33 -10.05
N GLY A 146 13.89 -8.16 -11.19
CA GLY A 146 13.30 -8.34 -12.52
C GLY A 146 13.73 -9.66 -13.19
N ALA A 147 14.63 -10.44 -12.55
CA ALA A 147 15.13 -11.71 -13.08
C ALA A 147 15.19 -12.77 -11.97
N THR A 148 14.20 -13.63 -11.92
CA THR A 148 14.20 -15.05 -11.52
C THR A 148 15.27 -15.49 -10.50
N GLU A 149 15.26 -15.04 -9.25
CA GLU A 149 15.88 -15.79 -8.15
C GLU A 149 14.94 -15.81 -6.94
N THR A 150 14.52 -17.02 -6.59
CA THR A 150 13.73 -17.28 -5.39
C THR A 150 14.58 -16.97 -4.15
N PRO A 151 14.15 -16.12 -3.21
CA PRO A 151 14.96 -15.81 -2.04
C PRO A 151 15.20 -17.08 -1.20
N LYS A 152 16.46 -17.36 -0.91
CA LYS A 152 16.82 -18.42 0.07
C LYS A 152 16.24 -18.03 1.42
N LYS A 153 15.32 -18.83 1.96
CA LYS A 153 14.75 -18.66 3.30
C LYS A 153 15.87 -18.47 4.31
N ALA A 154 15.95 -17.28 4.91
CA ALA A 154 16.85 -17.06 6.03
C ALA A 154 16.44 -18.00 7.17
N LYS A 155 17.37 -18.84 7.63
CA LYS A 155 17.15 -19.74 8.77
C LYS A 155 16.91 -18.89 10.00
N ALA A 156 15.69 -18.90 10.54
CA ALA A 156 15.36 -18.29 11.81
C ALA A 156 16.32 -18.84 12.89
N LYS A 157 17.17 -18.00 13.46
CA LYS A 157 17.96 -18.34 14.64
C LYS A 157 16.98 -18.54 15.80
N ARG A 158 16.69 -19.80 16.13
CA ARG A 158 16.02 -20.18 17.38
C ARG A 158 16.84 -19.62 18.55
N LYS A 159 16.30 -18.63 19.25
CA LYS A 159 16.85 -18.24 20.56
C LYS A 159 16.79 -19.47 21.48
N ALA A 160 17.95 -19.93 21.92
CA ALA A 160 18.06 -20.97 22.91
C ALA A 160 17.38 -20.50 24.21
N LYS A 161 16.42 -21.30 24.70
CA LYS A 161 15.75 -21.11 25.98
C LYS A 161 16.78 -21.35 27.08
N ALA A 162 17.04 -20.36 27.94
CA ALA A 162 17.91 -20.52 29.11
C ALA A 162 17.32 -21.57 30.03
N PRO A 163 18.19 -22.45 30.67
CA PRO A 163 17.71 -23.43 31.63
C PRO A 163 17.20 -22.74 32.90
N ALA A 164 16.07 -23.22 33.42
CA ALA A 164 15.54 -22.80 34.71
C ALA A 164 16.51 -23.25 35.81
N ALA A 165 16.89 -22.28 36.66
CA ALA A 165 17.66 -22.57 37.88
C ALA A 165 16.76 -23.30 38.89
N ALA A 166 17.33 -24.34 39.48
CA ALA A 166 16.75 -25.11 40.58
C ALA A 166 16.84 -24.35 41.90
#